data_0d07dd885aa1e0dfba6751e429835447
#
_entry.id   0d07dd885aa1e0dfba6751e429835447
#
_cell.length_a   1.000
_cell.length_b   1.000
_cell.length_c   1.000
_cell.angle_alpha   90.00
_cell.angle_beta   90.00
_cell.angle_gamma   90.00
#
_symmetry.space_group_name_H-M   'P 1'
#
loop_
_entity.id
_entity.type
_entity.pdbx_description
1 polymer ?
#
loop_
_entity_poly.entity_id
_entity_poly.type
_entity_poly.pdbx_seq_one_letter_code
_entity_poly.pdbx_strand_id
1 'polypeptide(L)'
;RDFTINSIAKDENGSLIDPHGGLEDLKDKIFRQTSESFSEDPLRSIRYAKFKTYPHLADFALEKTTEESIRSIGKSNELNHLSADRIWMELRTALSSPRSANFFSSLVSLGLTDPWFSKVSSFDVDESNSPQLKWVELELQNNFSLHESLELPREFIDLTNLSFQLAAVDIEENQENLIDKLEKINFHRNQKEVEEIIKLKFFENKRDYLIKLKDNILSKDFSVLGEAPKKDMMKMKKNLYIESIKESK
;
A
#
# COMPACT_ATOMS: atom_id res chain seq x y z
N ARG A 1 25.04 0.64 13.31
CA ARG A 1 23.99 -0.32 12.95
C ARG A 1 22.75 -0.07 13.81
N ASP A 2 21.61 -0.69 13.46
CA ASP A 2 20.34 -0.52 14.17
C ASP A 2 20.23 -1.45 15.40
N PHE A 3 20.01 -2.75 15.17
CA PHE A 3 19.79 -3.73 16.23
C PHE A 3 20.96 -4.71 16.36
N THR A 4 21.15 -5.24 17.56
CA THR A 4 22.19 -6.24 17.87
C THR A 4 22.11 -7.46 16.96
N ILE A 5 20.91 -8.00 16.74
CA ILE A 5 20.65 -9.13 15.85
C ILE A 5 21.05 -8.86 14.39
N ASN A 6 21.09 -7.60 13.96
CA ASN A 6 21.49 -7.18 12.62
C ASN A 6 22.97 -6.74 12.55
N SER A 7 23.70 -6.83 13.65
CA SER A 7 25.11 -6.51 13.74
C SER A 7 26.03 -7.74 13.69
N ILE A 8 25.47 -8.95 13.76
CA ILE A 8 26.19 -10.20 13.62
C ILE A 8 26.83 -10.25 12.23
N ALA A 9 28.10 -10.58 12.18
CA ALA A 9 28.84 -10.77 10.94
C ALA A 9 29.45 -12.16 10.87
N LYS A 10 29.92 -12.55 9.69
CA LYS A 10 30.63 -13.80 9.48
C LYS A 10 31.98 -13.47 8.85
N ASP A 11 33.07 -14.02 9.40
CA ASP A 11 34.39 -13.85 8.82
C ASP A 11 34.61 -14.76 7.59
N GLU A 12 35.79 -14.64 6.97
CA GLU A 12 36.16 -15.43 5.79
C GLU A 12 36.21 -16.94 6.05
N ASN A 13 36.43 -17.34 7.31
CA ASN A 13 36.51 -18.74 7.77
C ASN A 13 35.13 -19.28 8.18
N GLY A 14 34.12 -18.44 8.16
CA GLY A 14 32.76 -18.79 8.56
C GLY A 14 32.46 -18.64 10.03
N SER A 15 33.39 -18.12 10.85
CA SER A 15 33.19 -17.85 12.26
C SER A 15 32.29 -16.62 12.45
N LEU A 16 31.40 -16.68 13.45
CA LEU A 16 30.53 -15.56 13.77
C LEU A 16 31.26 -14.50 14.58
N ILE A 17 31.12 -13.24 14.19
CA ILE A 17 31.60 -12.05 14.88
C ILE A 17 30.36 -11.33 15.42
N ASP A 18 30.23 -11.30 16.75
CA ASP A 18 29.08 -10.73 17.45
C ASP A 18 29.52 -9.76 18.56
N PRO A 19 29.92 -8.54 18.21
CA PRO A 19 30.44 -7.59 19.20
C PRO A 19 29.37 -6.99 20.13
N HIS A 20 28.07 -7.19 19.82
CA HIS A 20 26.94 -6.57 20.54
C HIS A 20 26.01 -7.58 21.22
N GLY A 21 26.35 -8.87 21.26
CA GLY A 21 25.49 -9.90 21.87
C GLY A 21 24.22 -10.24 21.08
N GLY A 22 24.24 -10.03 19.76
CA GLY A 22 23.08 -10.26 18.90
C GLY A 22 22.66 -11.72 18.83
N LEU A 23 23.58 -12.68 19.04
CA LEU A 23 23.24 -14.10 19.05
C LEU A 23 22.39 -14.48 20.29
N GLU A 24 22.66 -13.85 21.44
CA GLU A 24 21.85 -14.03 22.63
C GLU A 24 20.46 -13.39 22.45
N ASP A 25 20.41 -12.13 21.98
CA ASP A 25 19.17 -11.44 21.68
C ASP A 25 18.33 -12.18 20.61
N LEU A 26 18.97 -12.80 19.63
CA LEU A 26 18.29 -13.64 18.62
C LEU A 26 17.65 -14.88 19.26
N LYS A 27 18.35 -15.54 20.20
CA LYS A 27 17.83 -16.70 20.94
C LYS A 27 16.69 -16.30 21.85
N ASP A 28 16.81 -15.17 22.53
CA ASP A 28 15.85 -14.65 23.50
C ASP A 28 14.69 -13.89 22.82
N LYS A 29 14.74 -13.75 21.49
CA LYS A 29 13.75 -13.04 20.67
C LYS A 29 13.60 -11.57 21.11
N ILE A 30 14.69 -10.84 21.18
CA ILE A 30 14.75 -9.45 21.64
C ILE A 30 15.26 -8.54 20.51
N PHE A 31 14.58 -7.42 20.28
CA PHE A 31 15.11 -6.27 19.56
C PHE A 31 15.78 -5.34 20.55
N ARG A 32 17.10 -5.23 20.48
CA ARG A 32 17.93 -4.33 21.27
C ARG A 32 18.76 -3.44 20.35
N GLN A 33 18.81 -2.15 20.61
CA GLN A 33 19.69 -1.22 19.91
C GLN A 33 21.18 -1.56 20.18
N THR A 34 22.04 -1.30 19.18
CA THR A 34 23.48 -1.60 19.31
C THR A 34 24.21 -0.62 20.24
N SER A 35 23.72 0.61 20.35
CA SER A 35 24.32 1.68 21.19
C SER A 35 23.37 2.87 21.30
N GLU A 36 23.73 3.87 22.11
CA GLU A 36 23.02 5.14 22.25
C GLU A 36 22.95 5.95 20.93
N SER A 37 23.89 5.71 19.99
CA SER A 37 23.84 6.31 18.66
C SER A 37 22.69 5.83 17.78
N PHE A 38 21.83 4.93 18.32
CA PHE A 38 20.61 4.49 17.64
C PHE A 38 19.73 5.67 17.20
N SER A 39 19.59 6.68 18.04
CA SER A 39 18.78 7.87 17.78
C SER A 39 19.38 8.86 16.77
N GLU A 40 20.64 8.72 16.38
CA GLU A 40 21.25 9.56 15.35
C GLU A 40 20.64 9.36 13.95
N ASP A 41 20.02 8.22 13.69
CA ASP A 41 19.28 7.96 12.45
C ASP A 41 17.84 7.54 12.76
N PRO A 42 16.89 8.49 12.69
CA PRO A 42 15.47 8.24 13.01
C PRO A 42 14.83 7.14 12.17
N LEU A 43 15.36 6.85 10.96
CA LEU A 43 14.87 5.76 10.12
C LEU A 43 14.95 4.40 10.81
N ARG A 44 15.86 4.22 11.79
CA ARG A 44 16.00 2.96 12.53
C ARG A 44 14.71 2.59 13.27
N SER A 45 13.93 3.59 13.72
CA SER A 45 12.61 3.36 14.32
C SER A 45 11.59 2.82 13.30
N ILE A 46 11.60 3.32 12.07
CA ILE A 46 10.76 2.82 10.98
C ILE A 46 11.21 1.42 10.54
N ARG A 47 12.54 1.17 10.55
CA ARG A 47 13.10 -0.16 10.25
C ARG A 47 12.66 -1.21 11.26
N TYR A 48 12.48 -0.85 12.55
CA TYR A 48 11.87 -1.76 13.52
C TYR A 48 10.49 -2.22 13.04
N ALA A 49 9.62 -1.30 12.64
CA ALA A 49 8.28 -1.63 12.14
C ALA A 49 8.35 -2.58 10.93
N LYS A 50 9.28 -2.36 10.00
CA LYS A 50 9.55 -3.28 8.88
C LYS A 50 10.00 -4.66 9.36
N PHE A 51 10.93 -4.76 10.32
CA PHE A 51 11.38 -6.06 10.82
C PHE A 51 10.25 -6.87 11.46
N LYS A 52 9.28 -6.21 12.10
CA LYS A 52 8.08 -6.86 12.65
C LYS A 52 7.19 -7.51 11.59
N THR A 53 7.36 -7.18 10.31
CA THR A 53 6.64 -7.86 9.22
C THR A 53 7.25 -9.20 8.85
N TYR A 54 8.49 -9.48 9.23
CA TYR A 54 9.14 -10.76 8.94
C TYR A 54 8.64 -11.86 9.88
N PRO A 55 8.15 -13.01 9.36
CA PRO A 55 7.54 -14.04 10.19
C PRO A 55 8.42 -14.51 11.35
N HIS A 56 9.73 -14.62 11.11
CA HIS A 56 10.70 -15.09 12.12
C HIS A 56 11.09 -14.03 13.15
N LEU A 57 10.75 -12.77 12.94
CA LEU A 57 11.00 -11.66 13.85
C LEU A 57 9.70 -11.07 14.46
N ALA A 58 8.54 -11.51 13.98
CA ALA A 58 7.26 -10.92 14.38
C ALA A 58 6.99 -11.03 15.90
N ASP A 59 7.45 -12.11 16.52
CA ASP A 59 7.21 -12.38 17.95
C ASP A 59 8.31 -11.80 18.87
N PHE A 60 9.34 -11.13 18.31
CA PHE A 60 10.41 -10.56 19.11
C PHE A 60 9.88 -9.40 19.96
N ALA A 61 10.25 -9.41 21.24
CA ALA A 61 9.97 -8.31 22.15
C ALA A 61 10.93 -7.14 21.90
N LEU A 62 10.47 -5.94 22.18
CA LEU A 62 11.32 -4.75 22.15
C LEU A 62 11.93 -4.55 23.56
N GLU A 63 13.25 -4.44 23.62
CA GLU A 63 13.95 -4.16 24.86
C GLU A 63 13.58 -2.75 25.36
N LYS A 64 13.45 -2.58 26.68
CA LYS A 64 12.86 -1.39 27.31
C LYS A 64 13.59 -0.09 26.92
N THR A 65 14.92 -0.05 27.03
CA THR A 65 15.71 1.15 26.69
C THR A 65 15.59 1.49 25.18
N THR A 66 15.54 0.45 24.34
CA THR A 66 15.32 0.58 22.90
C THR A 66 13.94 1.13 22.60
N GLU A 67 12.90 0.66 23.30
CA GLU A 67 11.55 1.19 23.19
C GLU A 67 11.47 2.67 23.60
N GLU A 68 12.11 3.04 24.69
CA GLU A 68 12.20 4.43 25.17
C GLU A 68 12.86 5.33 24.10
N SER A 69 13.97 4.87 23.49
CA SER A 69 14.65 5.57 22.40
C SER A 69 13.73 5.77 21.18
N ILE A 70 13.04 4.72 20.75
CA ILE A 70 12.10 4.76 19.63
C ILE A 70 10.93 5.72 19.91
N ARG A 71 10.34 5.64 21.09
CA ARG A 71 9.24 6.55 21.49
C ARG A 71 9.71 8.01 21.61
N SER A 72 10.96 8.24 22.00
CA SER A 72 11.55 9.58 22.03
C SER A 72 11.68 10.15 20.62
N ILE A 73 12.11 9.35 19.64
CA ILE A 73 12.16 9.73 18.22
C ILE A 73 10.75 10.12 17.74
N GLY A 74 9.72 9.32 18.05
CA GLY A 74 8.33 9.61 17.66
C GLY A 74 7.77 10.91 18.27
N LYS A 75 8.27 11.34 19.43
CA LYS A 75 7.87 12.59 20.08
C LYS A 75 8.70 13.80 19.63
N SER A 76 9.82 13.57 18.98
CA SER A 76 10.69 14.62 18.42
C SER A 76 10.26 14.96 17.01
N ASN A 77 10.87 15.98 16.42
CA ASN A 77 10.66 16.35 15.02
C ASN A 77 11.64 15.61 14.07
N GLU A 78 12.38 14.62 14.56
CA GLU A 78 13.45 13.97 13.79
C GLU A 78 12.93 13.20 12.56
N LEU A 79 11.73 12.62 12.66
CA LEU A 79 11.10 11.92 11.52
C LEU A 79 10.80 12.85 10.34
N ASN A 80 10.65 14.17 10.58
CA ASN A 80 10.42 15.16 9.53
C ASN A 80 11.65 15.39 8.63
N HIS A 81 12.84 15.01 9.09
CA HIS A 81 14.08 15.15 8.33
C HIS A 81 14.38 13.96 7.42
N LEU A 82 13.56 12.91 7.47
CA LEU A 82 13.68 11.78 6.56
C LEU A 82 13.14 12.16 5.18
N SER A 83 13.74 11.60 4.12
CA SER A 83 13.18 11.76 2.79
C SER A 83 12.08 10.72 2.49
N ALA A 84 11.13 11.11 1.65
CA ALA A 84 10.04 10.22 1.20
C ALA A 84 10.56 8.91 0.61
N ASP A 85 11.66 8.94 -0.15
CA ASP A 85 12.31 7.77 -0.72
C ASP A 85 12.77 6.77 0.36
N ARG A 86 13.39 7.26 1.45
CA ARG A 86 13.85 6.38 2.53
C ARG A 86 12.67 5.70 3.22
N ILE A 87 11.59 6.43 3.47
CA ILE A 87 10.35 5.89 4.03
C ILE A 87 9.72 4.87 3.08
N TRP A 88 9.64 5.22 1.79
CA TRP A 88 9.08 4.34 0.77
C TRP A 88 9.85 3.00 0.68
N MET A 89 11.17 3.01 0.73
CA MET A 89 11.98 1.79 0.69
C MET A 89 11.66 0.82 1.83
N GLU A 90 11.46 1.32 3.06
CA GLU A 90 11.08 0.50 4.20
C GLU A 90 9.63 -0.02 4.06
N LEU A 91 8.69 0.85 3.66
CA LEU A 91 7.29 0.49 3.43
C LEU A 91 7.15 -0.54 2.29
N ARG A 92 7.81 -0.34 1.17
CA ARG A 92 7.78 -1.27 0.02
C ARG A 92 8.23 -2.67 0.44
N THR A 93 9.28 -2.74 1.26
CA THR A 93 9.77 -4.01 1.80
C THR A 93 8.76 -4.65 2.75
N ALA A 94 8.12 -3.84 3.58
CA ALA A 94 7.06 -4.28 4.50
C ALA A 94 5.84 -4.83 3.72
N LEU A 95 5.37 -4.14 2.68
CA LEU A 95 4.26 -4.58 1.83
C LEU A 95 4.55 -5.91 1.12
N SER A 96 5.82 -6.18 0.81
CA SER A 96 6.25 -7.45 0.20
C SER A 96 6.30 -8.61 1.19
N SER A 97 6.10 -8.35 2.48
CA SER A 97 6.16 -9.36 3.54
C SER A 97 4.76 -9.97 3.77
N PRO A 98 4.69 -11.24 4.25
CA PRO A 98 3.41 -11.92 4.53
C PRO A 98 2.72 -11.44 5.83
N ARG A 99 3.27 -10.46 6.54
CA ARG A 99 2.67 -9.83 7.74
C ARG A 99 2.77 -8.30 7.65
N SER A 100 2.40 -7.76 6.50
CA SER A 100 2.59 -6.33 6.21
C SER A 100 1.80 -5.41 7.16
N ALA A 101 0.66 -5.85 7.67
CA ALA A 101 -0.12 -5.13 8.69
C ALA A 101 0.69 -4.83 9.96
N ASN A 102 1.67 -5.66 10.32
CA ASN A 102 2.54 -5.44 11.47
C ASN A 102 3.38 -4.15 11.35
N PHE A 103 3.64 -3.67 10.15
CA PHE A 103 4.30 -2.39 9.94
C PHE A 103 3.50 -1.26 10.58
N PHE A 104 2.25 -1.10 10.18
CA PHE A 104 1.39 -0.02 10.67
C PHE A 104 1.03 -0.20 12.14
N SER A 105 0.75 -1.43 12.60
CA SER A 105 0.48 -1.69 14.02
C SER A 105 1.66 -1.29 14.91
N SER A 106 2.89 -1.53 14.45
CA SER A 106 4.10 -1.11 15.16
C SER A 106 4.26 0.41 15.18
N LEU A 107 4.02 1.09 14.04
CA LEU A 107 4.09 2.56 14.00
C LEU A 107 3.06 3.19 14.95
N VAL A 108 1.81 2.73 14.92
CA VAL A 108 0.74 3.23 15.78
C VAL A 108 1.07 3.00 17.25
N SER A 109 1.47 1.78 17.62
CA SER A 109 1.76 1.43 19.03
C SER A 109 2.91 2.21 19.64
N LEU A 110 3.87 2.66 18.81
CA LEU A 110 5.07 3.38 19.24
C LEU A 110 4.99 4.90 19.02
N GLY A 111 3.92 5.41 18.40
CA GLY A 111 3.73 6.83 18.12
C GLY A 111 4.64 7.34 17.00
N LEU A 112 4.84 6.55 15.95
CA LEU A 112 5.73 6.83 14.81
C LEU A 112 4.98 7.18 13.52
N THR A 113 3.69 7.46 13.60
CA THR A 113 2.85 7.73 12.42
C THR A 113 3.10 9.10 11.81
N ASP A 114 3.45 10.10 12.61
CA ASP A 114 3.75 11.44 12.12
C ASP A 114 5.20 11.57 11.64
N PRO A 115 5.44 12.31 10.56
CA PRO A 115 4.46 12.98 9.68
C PRO A 115 3.96 12.09 8.53
N TRP A 116 4.56 10.93 8.32
CA TRP A 116 4.46 10.15 7.09
C TRP A 116 3.15 9.38 6.93
N PHE A 117 2.57 8.94 8.04
CA PHE A 117 1.38 8.09 8.10
C PHE A 117 0.33 8.63 9.08
N SER A 118 0.30 9.96 9.29
CA SER A 118 -0.60 10.62 10.24
C SER A 118 -2.09 10.35 9.98
N LYS A 119 -2.43 10.06 8.72
CA LYS A 119 -3.81 9.77 8.28
C LYS A 119 -4.18 8.29 8.35
N VAL A 120 -3.26 7.41 8.77
CA VAL A 120 -3.56 5.97 8.88
C VAL A 120 -4.51 5.72 10.05
N SER A 121 -5.66 5.11 9.74
CA SER A 121 -6.69 4.73 10.71
C SER A 121 -7.04 3.24 10.65
N SER A 122 -6.82 2.61 9.51
CA SER A 122 -7.04 1.19 9.27
C SER A 122 -5.92 0.61 8.41
N PHE A 123 -5.54 -0.63 8.71
CA PHE A 123 -4.47 -1.35 8.01
C PHE A 123 -4.73 -2.86 7.92
N ASP A 124 -6.01 -3.24 7.85
CA ASP A 124 -6.44 -4.64 7.64
C ASP A 124 -6.33 -4.98 6.14
N VAL A 125 -5.30 -5.70 5.77
CA VAL A 125 -5.02 -6.09 4.38
C VAL A 125 -5.02 -7.59 4.21
N ASP A 126 -5.41 -8.07 3.04
CA ASP A 126 -5.23 -9.47 2.68
C ASP A 126 -3.74 -9.74 2.39
N GLU A 127 -3.09 -10.43 3.31
CA GLU A 127 -1.67 -10.74 3.23
C GLU A 127 -1.28 -11.64 2.04
N SER A 128 -2.24 -12.25 1.36
CA SER A 128 -2.03 -13.02 0.13
C SER A 128 -1.92 -12.14 -1.13
N ASN A 129 -2.35 -10.88 -1.04
CA ASN A 129 -2.31 -9.94 -2.15
C ASN A 129 -0.89 -9.51 -2.52
N SER A 130 -0.72 -9.04 -3.76
CA SER A 130 0.52 -8.39 -4.20
C SER A 130 0.78 -7.10 -3.38
N PRO A 131 2.04 -6.63 -3.28
CA PRO A 131 2.34 -5.37 -2.59
C PRO A 131 1.52 -4.19 -3.09
N GLN A 132 1.23 -4.13 -4.40
CA GLN A 132 0.44 -3.08 -5.02
C GLN A 132 -1.03 -3.16 -4.58
N LEU A 133 -1.62 -4.36 -4.52
CA LEU A 133 -3.00 -4.54 -4.05
C LEU A 133 -3.13 -4.28 -2.55
N LYS A 134 -2.17 -4.68 -1.73
CA LYS A 134 -2.13 -4.32 -0.30
C LYS A 134 -2.10 -2.80 -0.11
N TRP A 135 -1.33 -2.09 -0.95
CA TRP A 135 -1.32 -0.63 -0.94
C TRP A 135 -2.69 -0.05 -1.32
N VAL A 136 -3.33 -0.59 -2.34
CA VAL A 136 -4.70 -0.20 -2.73
C VAL A 136 -5.69 -0.42 -1.59
N GLU A 137 -5.63 -1.56 -0.88
CA GLU A 137 -6.47 -1.81 0.29
C GLU A 137 -6.26 -0.78 1.40
N LEU A 138 -5.01 -0.41 1.67
CA LEU A 138 -4.69 0.64 2.64
C LEU A 138 -5.27 2.00 2.21
N GLU A 139 -5.11 2.38 0.94
CA GLU A 139 -5.66 3.65 0.43
C GLU A 139 -7.19 3.68 0.48
N LEU A 140 -7.86 2.60 0.10
CA LEU A 140 -9.32 2.48 0.18
C LEU A 140 -9.84 2.62 1.60
N GLN A 141 -9.17 2.01 2.59
CA GLN A 141 -9.54 2.07 3.99
C GLN A 141 -9.27 3.43 4.64
N ASN A 142 -8.33 4.19 4.09
CA ASN A 142 -7.90 5.49 4.60
C ASN A 142 -8.30 6.66 3.67
N ASN A 143 -9.38 6.50 2.89
CA ASN A 143 -9.97 7.53 2.03
C ASN A 143 -8.98 8.13 1.02
N PHE A 144 -8.07 7.32 0.48
CA PHE A 144 -7.06 7.73 -0.51
C PHE A 144 -6.18 8.90 -0.04
N SER A 145 -5.75 8.88 1.20
CA SER A 145 -5.00 9.99 1.81
C SER A 145 -3.56 9.67 2.17
N LEU A 146 -3.12 8.40 2.05
CA LEU A 146 -1.79 8.00 2.49
C LEU A 146 -0.68 8.36 1.50
N HIS A 147 -0.99 8.38 0.20
CA HIS A 147 -0.01 8.67 -0.86
C HIS A 147 0.47 10.12 -0.88
N GLU A 148 -0.27 11.06 -0.24
CA GLU A 148 0.06 12.49 -0.30
C GLU A 148 1.42 12.83 0.29
N SER A 149 1.92 12.02 1.22
CA SER A 149 3.21 12.22 1.90
C SER A 149 4.36 11.42 1.29
N LEU A 150 4.10 10.58 0.27
CA LEU A 150 5.06 9.62 -0.27
C LEU A 150 5.31 9.83 -1.76
N GLU A 151 6.53 9.55 -2.20
CA GLU A 151 6.90 9.48 -3.62
C GLU A 151 6.79 8.04 -4.11
N LEU A 152 5.60 7.68 -4.61
CA LEU A 152 5.30 6.32 -5.03
C LEU A 152 5.78 6.02 -6.46
N PRO A 153 6.26 4.81 -6.76
CA PRO A 153 6.45 4.35 -8.13
C PRO A 153 5.16 4.38 -8.93
N ARG A 154 5.31 4.59 -10.24
CA ARG A 154 4.17 4.76 -11.16
C ARG A 154 3.18 3.60 -11.08
N GLU A 155 3.65 2.36 -10.94
CA GLU A 155 2.81 1.17 -10.83
C GLU A 155 1.85 1.21 -9.63
N PHE A 156 2.26 1.81 -8.50
CA PHE A 156 1.42 2.02 -7.32
C PHE A 156 0.43 3.18 -7.56
N ILE A 157 0.90 4.28 -8.15
CA ILE A 157 0.07 5.45 -8.47
C ILE A 157 -1.03 5.08 -9.46
N ASP A 158 -0.69 4.38 -10.55
CA ASP A 158 -1.65 4.02 -11.60
C ASP A 158 -2.75 3.10 -11.02
N LEU A 159 -2.38 2.11 -10.19
CA LEU A 159 -3.35 1.20 -9.58
C LEU A 159 -4.22 1.90 -8.52
N THR A 160 -3.64 2.81 -7.72
CA THR A 160 -4.37 3.65 -6.76
C THR A 160 -5.39 4.54 -7.48
N ASN A 161 -4.98 5.21 -8.56
CA ASN A 161 -5.89 6.04 -9.36
C ASN A 161 -7.03 5.23 -9.96
N LEU A 162 -6.75 4.03 -10.48
CA LEU A 162 -7.77 3.14 -11.02
C LEU A 162 -8.75 2.69 -9.94
N SER A 163 -8.25 2.33 -8.76
CA SER A 163 -9.10 1.95 -7.63
C SER A 163 -9.97 3.10 -7.13
N PHE A 164 -9.46 4.34 -7.14
CA PHE A 164 -10.21 5.55 -6.83
C PHE A 164 -11.38 5.76 -7.83
N GLN A 165 -11.12 5.60 -9.14
CA GLN A 165 -12.16 5.72 -10.15
C GLN A 165 -13.25 4.63 -9.97
N LEU A 166 -12.86 3.38 -9.69
CA LEU A 166 -13.78 2.29 -9.43
C LEU A 166 -14.58 2.49 -8.13
N ALA A 167 -13.94 3.01 -7.08
CA ALA A 167 -14.60 3.34 -5.82
C ALA A 167 -15.68 4.42 -6.01
N ALA A 168 -15.42 5.37 -6.90
CA ALA A 168 -16.33 6.47 -7.22
C ALA A 168 -17.51 6.09 -8.11
N VAL A 169 -17.57 4.86 -8.67
CA VAL A 169 -18.73 4.38 -9.43
C VAL A 169 -19.92 4.18 -8.51
N ASP A 170 -21.02 4.87 -8.78
CA ASP A 170 -22.30 4.76 -8.08
C ASP A 170 -23.40 4.28 -9.05
N ILE A 171 -24.17 3.28 -8.62
CA ILE A 171 -25.26 2.66 -9.39
C ILE A 171 -26.41 3.65 -9.62
N GLU A 172 -26.64 4.54 -8.66
CA GLU A 172 -27.73 5.52 -8.63
C GLU A 172 -27.36 6.84 -9.34
N GLU A 173 -26.09 7.00 -9.75
CA GLU A 173 -25.61 8.23 -10.36
C GLU A 173 -26.25 8.51 -11.72
N ASN A 174 -26.30 9.80 -12.10
CA ASN A 174 -26.74 10.18 -13.44
C ASN A 174 -25.79 9.64 -14.51
N GLN A 175 -26.34 9.33 -15.69
CA GLN A 175 -25.60 8.66 -16.76
C GLN A 175 -24.39 9.46 -17.28
N GLU A 176 -24.46 10.79 -17.28
CA GLU A 176 -23.36 11.63 -17.81
C GLU A 176 -22.12 11.51 -16.92
N ASN A 177 -22.27 11.71 -15.62
CA ASN A 177 -21.17 11.58 -14.66
C ASN A 177 -20.61 10.16 -14.64
N LEU A 178 -21.48 9.16 -14.74
CA LEU A 178 -21.04 7.76 -14.78
C LEU A 178 -20.19 7.48 -16.02
N ILE A 179 -20.60 7.96 -17.20
CA ILE A 179 -19.83 7.80 -18.44
C ILE A 179 -18.42 8.41 -18.30
N ASP A 180 -18.30 9.61 -17.75
CA ASP A 180 -17.01 10.27 -17.56
C ASP A 180 -16.06 9.43 -16.66
N LYS A 181 -16.61 8.79 -15.63
CA LYS A 181 -15.85 7.86 -14.77
C LYS A 181 -15.44 6.60 -15.55
N LEU A 182 -16.36 6.00 -16.32
CA LEU A 182 -16.09 4.80 -17.11
C LEU A 182 -15.02 5.03 -18.18
N GLU A 183 -15.01 6.23 -18.79
CA GLU A 183 -13.96 6.62 -19.73
C GLU A 183 -12.58 6.69 -19.08
N LYS A 184 -12.50 7.18 -17.84
CA LYS A 184 -11.24 7.23 -17.06
C LYS A 184 -10.78 5.84 -16.65
N ILE A 185 -11.69 4.95 -16.24
CA ILE A 185 -11.39 3.56 -15.89
C ILE A 185 -10.83 2.81 -17.10
N ASN A 186 -11.37 3.03 -18.29
CA ASN A 186 -10.94 2.40 -19.54
C ASN A 186 -10.81 0.87 -19.42
N PHE A 187 -11.94 0.18 -19.27
CA PHE A 187 -11.99 -1.28 -19.06
C PHE A 187 -11.24 -2.09 -20.12
N HIS A 188 -11.20 -1.65 -21.38
CA HIS A 188 -10.46 -2.35 -22.44
C HIS A 188 -8.95 -2.37 -22.18
N ARG A 189 -8.40 -1.30 -21.62
CA ARG A 189 -6.97 -1.20 -21.31
C ARG A 189 -6.61 -1.85 -19.99
N ASN A 190 -7.45 -1.70 -19.00
CA ASN A 190 -7.15 -2.03 -17.59
C ASN A 190 -7.93 -3.26 -17.10
N GLN A 191 -8.30 -4.17 -18.03
CA GLN A 191 -9.17 -5.32 -17.72
C GLN A 191 -8.65 -6.15 -16.57
N LYS A 192 -7.36 -6.52 -16.59
CA LYS A 192 -6.73 -7.36 -15.58
C LYS A 192 -6.70 -6.67 -14.21
N GLU A 193 -6.26 -5.42 -14.19
CA GLU A 193 -6.17 -4.63 -12.96
C GLU A 193 -7.56 -4.40 -12.34
N VAL A 194 -8.57 -4.12 -13.15
CA VAL A 194 -9.96 -4.01 -12.69
C VAL A 194 -10.43 -5.32 -12.06
N GLU A 195 -10.18 -6.48 -12.70
CA GLU A 195 -10.56 -7.79 -12.18
C GLU A 195 -9.90 -8.12 -10.83
N GLU A 196 -8.68 -7.66 -10.62
CA GLU A 196 -7.98 -7.81 -9.34
C GLU A 196 -8.56 -6.88 -8.27
N ILE A 197 -8.77 -5.59 -8.60
CA ILE A 197 -9.28 -4.58 -7.66
C ILE A 197 -10.70 -4.91 -7.19
N ILE A 198 -11.61 -5.29 -8.07
CA ILE A 198 -13.01 -5.55 -7.69
C ILE A 198 -13.17 -6.80 -6.79
N LYS A 199 -12.15 -7.65 -6.68
CA LYS A 199 -12.12 -8.78 -5.72
C LYS A 199 -11.88 -8.33 -4.29
N LEU A 200 -11.28 -7.15 -4.10
CA LEU A 200 -11.01 -6.63 -2.75
C LEU A 200 -12.31 -6.49 -1.95
N LYS A 201 -12.22 -6.72 -0.65
CA LYS A 201 -13.37 -6.67 0.29
C LYS A 201 -14.15 -5.36 0.20
N PHE A 202 -13.47 -4.25 -0.04
CA PHE A 202 -14.09 -2.93 -0.20
C PHE A 202 -15.19 -2.90 -1.26
N PHE A 203 -15.05 -3.69 -2.33
CA PHE A 203 -16.00 -3.71 -3.44
C PHE A 203 -17.11 -4.76 -3.30
N GLU A 204 -17.19 -5.49 -2.19
CA GLU A 204 -18.11 -6.62 -2.01
C GLU A 204 -19.57 -6.24 -2.34
N ASN A 205 -20.05 -5.10 -1.84
CA ASN A 205 -21.44 -4.66 -2.04
C ASN A 205 -21.79 -4.23 -3.47
N LYS A 206 -20.82 -3.91 -4.32
CA LYS A 206 -21.03 -3.49 -5.70
C LYS A 206 -20.30 -4.33 -6.74
N ARG A 207 -19.69 -5.43 -6.30
CA ARG A 207 -18.88 -6.32 -7.14
C ARG A 207 -19.66 -6.84 -8.34
N ASP A 208 -20.83 -7.40 -8.11
CA ASP A 208 -21.65 -7.99 -9.17
C ASP A 208 -22.05 -6.96 -10.22
N TYR A 209 -22.37 -5.76 -9.78
CA TYR A 209 -22.65 -4.64 -10.69
C TYR A 209 -21.43 -4.26 -11.53
N LEU A 210 -20.26 -4.11 -10.89
CA LEU A 210 -19.02 -3.77 -11.59
C LEU A 210 -18.59 -4.84 -12.58
N ILE A 211 -18.81 -6.13 -12.26
CA ILE A 211 -18.55 -7.25 -13.19
C ILE A 211 -19.47 -7.14 -14.39
N LYS A 212 -20.80 -7.03 -14.20
CA LYS A 212 -21.76 -6.88 -15.29
C LYS A 212 -21.44 -5.67 -16.16
N LEU A 213 -21.15 -4.54 -15.54
CA LEU A 213 -20.81 -3.30 -16.25
C LEU A 213 -19.55 -3.45 -17.10
N LYS A 214 -18.50 -4.06 -16.54
CA LYS A 214 -17.28 -4.39 -17.28
C LYS A 214 -17.59 -5.29 -18.47
N ASP A 215 -18.30 -6.41 -18.25
CA ASP A 215 -18.57 -7.40 -19.27
C ASP A 215 -19.45 -6.81 -20.40
N ASN A 216 -20.45 -6.01 -20.05
CA ASN A 216 -21.29 -5.32 -21.03
C ASN A 216 -20.49 -4.29 -21.85
N ILE A 217 -19.59 -3.53 -21.23
CA ILE A 217 -18.70 -2.61 -21.97
C ILE A 217 -17.76 -3.37 -22.90
N LEU A 218 -17.14 -4.45 -22.40
CA LEU A 218 -16.21 -5.26 -23.20
C LEU A 218 -16.89 -6.00 -24.35
N SER A 219 -18.20 -6.29 -24.24
CA SER A 219 -18.97 -6.93 -25.30
C SER A 219 -19.33 -5.97 -26.46
N LYS A 220 -19.25 -4.65 -26.27
CA LYS A 220 -19.54 -3.67 -27.32
C LYS A 220 -18.36 -3.51 -28.26
N ASP A 221 -18.66 -3.38 -29.53
CA ASP A 221 -17.64 -3.13 -30.55
C ASP A 221 -17.29 -1.63 -30.63
N PHE A 222 -16.21 -1.25 -29.97
CA PHE A 222 -15.69 0.11 -30.02
C PHE A 222 -14.84 0.38 -31.27
N SER A 223 -14.56 -0.61 -32.12
CA SER A 223 -13.78 -0.43 -33.37
C SER A 223 -14.55 0.44 -34.39
N VAL A 224 -15.87 0.39 -34.33
CA VAL A 224 -16.75 1.23 -35.16
C VAL A 224 -16.51 2.73 -35.00
N LEU A 225 -15.91 3.14 -33.88
CA LEU A 225 -15.53 4.55 -33.66
C LEU A 225 -14.41 5.01 -34.60
N GLY A 226 -13.52 4.09 -35.03
CA GLY A 226 -12.44 4.41 -35.96
C GLY A 226 -12.92 4.74 -37.37
N GLU A 227 -14.08 4.26 -37.76
CA GLU A 227 -14.72 4.49 -39.06
C GLU A 227 -15.68 5.70 -39.07
N ALA A 228 -16.04 6.21 -37.88
CA ALA A 228 -16.99 7.29 -37.73
C ALA A 228 -16.38 8.67 -38.03
N PRO A 229 -17.13 9.61 -38.60
CA PRO A 229 -16.74 11.00 -38.72
C PRO A 229 -16.40 11.57 -37.33
N LYS A 230 -15.32 12.36 -37.18
CA LYS A 230 -14.90 12.94 -35.92
C LYS A 230 -16.01 13.63 -35.13
N LYS A 231 -16.94 14.26 -35.84
CA LYS A 231 -18.08 14.96 -35.26
C LYS A 231 -19.09 14.01 -34.57
N ASP A 232 -19.18 12.75 -35.03
CA ASP A 232 -20.18 11.79 -34.55
C ASP A 232 -19.57 10.78 -33.57
N MET A 233 -18.25 10.65 -33.55
CA MET A 233 -17.49 9.69 -32.72
C MET A 233 -17.84 9.80 -31.24
N MET A 234 -17.87 11.02 -30.70
CA MET A 234 -18.16 11.27 -29.28
C MET A 234 -19.58 10.83 -28.91
N LYS A 235 -20.55 11.11 -29.79
CA LYS A 235 -21.96 10.72 -29.61
C LYS A 235 -22.12 9.19 -29.66
N MET A 236 -21.45 8.53 -30.61
CA MET A 236 -21.48 7.08 -30.74
C MET A 236 -20.85 6.41 -29.51
N LYS A 237 -19.69 6.88 -29.07
CA LYS A 237 -19.04 6.39 -27.88
C LYS A 237 -19.95 6.50 -26.65
N LYS A 238 -20.56 7.66 -26.44
CA LYS A 238 -21.52 7.90 -25.35
C LYS A 238 -22.70 6.93 -25.39
N ASN A 239 -23.25 6.65 -26.59
CA ASN A 239 -24.33 5.70 -26.74
C ASN A 239 -23.94 4.27 -26.34
N LEU A 240 -22.73 3.80 -26.70
CA LEU A 240 -22.25 2.48 -26.30
C LEU A 240 -22.17 2.35 -24.79
N TYR A 241 -21.67 3.36 -24.07
CA TYR A 241 -21.69 3.38 -22.62
C TYR A 241 -23.11 3.40 -22.03
N ILE A 242 -24.02 4.18 -22.59
CA ILE A 242 -25.44 4.25 -22.17
C ILE A 242 -26.10 2.88 -22.26
N GLU A 243 -25.91 2.17 -23.37
CA GLU A 243 -26.41 0.81 -23.54
C GLU A 243 -25.84 -0.15 -22.51
N SER A 244 -24.51 -0.15 -22.33
CA SER A 244 -23.85 -1.00 -21.35
C SER A 244 -24.34 -0.74 -19.91
N ILE A 245 -24.55 0.52 -19.53
CA ILE A 245 -25.10 0.90 -18.23
C ILE A 245 -26.53 0.36 -18.04
N LYS A 246 -27.37 0.49 -19.05
CA LYS A 246 -28.78 0.00 -19.02
C LYS A 246 -28.84 -1.52 -18.85
N GLU A 247 -27.99 -2.24 -19.56
CA GLU A 247 -27.92 -3.71 -19.51
C GLU A 247 -27.32 -4.22 -18.17
N SER A 248 -26.66 -3.34 -17.42
CA SER A 248 -26.01 -3.71 -16.13
C SER A 248 -26.91 -3.48 -14.91
N LYS A 249 -27.91 -2.65 -15.01
CA LYS A 249 -28.93 -2.41 -13.97
C LYS A 249 -29.95 -3.52 -13.94
#